data_56f78d7df2d702b0d8384bf4703590bc
#
_entry.id   56f78d7df2d702b0d8384bf4703590bc
#
_cell.length_a   1.000
_cell.length_b   1.000
_cell.length_c   1.000
_cell.angle_alpha   90.00
_cell.angle_beta   90.00
_cell.angle_gamma   90.00
#
_symmetry.space_group_name_H-M   'P 1'
#
loop_
_entity.id
_entity.type
_entity.pdbx_description
1 polymer ?
#
loop_
_entity_poly.entity_id
_entity_poly.type
_entity_poly.pdbx_seq_one_letter_code
_entity_poly.pdbx_strand_id
1 'polypeptide(L)'
;MDMLQITDLHKRFGDKQVLKGLTLSVPEHSIYGFIGQNGAGKTTTMKIILGLLQADAGKIMVAGEKVTYGQTATNRHIGYLPDVPEYYTFMTASEYLTFCGEICGIKKSEIKSRSQELLTLVGLREETHRIKGFSRGMKQRLGIAQALLNKPKLLICDEPTSALDPVGRKEILDILLAVKEQTTVLFSTHILSDVERICTDVAFLKDGIITMNEPLSQIRSRYRREEYLLETENEADLHRLLRSIAAFRQTTTNDTSATKNILATDNISATGDSFAPQANQLTFRETHIALHDLLRLLADHQIPIRKLQRLEPTLESLFMEVAAK
;
A
#
# COMPACT_ATOMS: atom_id res chain seq x y z
N MET A 1 -4.80 -19.83 8.45
CA MET A 1 -5.19 -20.56 7.21
C MET A 1 -5.10 -19.58 6.05
N ASP A 2 -4.86 -20.05 4.81
CA ASP A 2 -4.79 -19.12 3.69
C ASP A 2 -6.15 -18.96 3.03
N MET A 3 -6.58 -17.71 2.89
CA MET A 3 -7.83 -17.37 2.21
C MET A 3 -7.71 -17.52 0.69
N LEU A 4 -6.56 -17.14 0.14
CA LEU A 4 -6.23 -17.26 -1.28
C LEU A 4 -4.87 -17.92 -1.43
N GLN A 5 -4.78 -18.93 -2.29
CA GLN A 5 -3.52 -19.57 -2.69
C GLN A 5 -3.43 -19.60 -4.21
N ILE A 6 -2.33 -19.13 -4.74
CA ILE A 6 -1.99 -19.16 -6.16
C ILE A 6 -0.68 -19.92 -6.29
N THR A 7 -0.62 -20.93 -7.16
CA THR A 7 0.56 -21.75 -7.37
C THR A 7 0.90 -21.79 -8.86
N ASP A 8 2.09 -21.32 -9.20
CA ASP A 8 2.70 -21.39 -10.53
C ASP A 8 1.78 -20.90 -11.66
N LEU A 9 1.17 -19.73 -11.46
CA LEU A 9 0.18 -19.20 -12.39
C LEU A 9 0.83 -18.56 -13.61
N HIS A 10 0.43 -19.03 -14.80
CA HIS A 10 0.90 -18.53 -16.09
C HIS A 10 -0.26 -17.95 -16.91
N LYS A 11 0.03 -16.85 -17.62
CA LYS A 11 -0.89 -16.26 -18.58
C LYS A 11 -0.15 -15.56 -19.71
N ARG A 12 -0.58 -15.85 -20.94
CA ARG A 12 -0.09 -15.23 -22.18
C ARG A 12 -1.25 -14.64 -22.97
N PHE A 13 -0.98 -13.56 -23.67
CA PHE A 13 -1.87 -12.95 -24.67
C PHE A 13 -1.08 -12.77 -25.97
N GLY A 14 -1.37 -13.59 -26.99
CA GLY A 14 -0.54 -13.67 -28.17
C GLY A 14 0.91 -13.99 -27.79
N ASP A 15 1.85 -13.15 -28.22
CA ASP A 15 3.28 -13.33 -27.92
C ASP A 15 3.71 -12.80 -26.56
N LYS A 16 2.86 -12.00 -25.90
CA LYS A 16 3.18 -11.38 -24.61
C LYS A 16 2.82 -12.31 -23.44
N GLN A 17 3.82 -12.78 -22.73
CA GLN A 17 3.64 -13.49 -21.46
C GLN A 17 3.46 -12.47 -20.33
N VAL A 18 2.26 -12.44 -19.70
CA VAL A 18 1.88 -11.47 -18.67
C VAL A 18 2.13 -12.02 -17.27
N LEU A 19 1.88 -13.31 -17.04
CA LEU A 19 2.20 -14.00 -15.78
C LEU A 19 3.16 -15.14 -16.05
N LYS A 20 4.23 -15.25 -15.23
CA LYS A 20 5.38 -16.10 -15.47
C LYS A 20 5.67 -16.99 -14.25
N GLY A 21 4.67 -17.78 -13.81
CA GLY A 21 4.82 -18.64 -12.65
C GLY A 21 4.51 -17.92 -11.32
N LEU A 22 3.49 -17.05 -11.32
CA LEU A 22 3.10 -16.29 -10.14
C LEU A 22 2.64 -17.24 -9.03
N THR A 23 3.30 -17.16 -7.87
CA THR A 23 2.95 -17.92 -6.66
C THR A 23 2.72 -16.94 -5.51
N LEU A 24 1.58 -17.05 -4.82
CA LEU A 24 1.13 -16.12 -3.81
C LEU A 24 0.23 -16.81 -2.80
N SER A 25 0.36 -16.44 -1.52
CA SER A 25 -0.54 -16.88 -0.44
C SER A 25 -1.03 -15.66 0.34
N VAL A 26 -2.34 -15.56 0.55
CA VAL A 26 -2.97 -14.47 1.29
C VAL A 26 -3.59 -15.05 2.57
N PRO A 27 -3.08 -14.68 3.76
CA PRO A 27 -3.61 -15.16 5.03
C PRO A 27 -5.04 -14.65 5.29
N GLU A 28 -5.82 -15.43 6.04
CA GLU A 28 -7.13 -14.97 6.55
C GLU A 28 -6.96 -13.72 7.43
N HIS A 29 -7.95 -12.82 7.40
CA HIS A 29 -7.99 -11.58 8.20
C HIS A 29 -6.81 -10.63 7.97
N SER A 30 -6.13 -10.75 6.83
CA SER A 30 -5.10 -9.81 6.42
C SER A 30 -5.66 -8.70 5.51
N ILE A 31 -4.99 -7.55 5.51
CA ILE A 31 -5.06 -6.59 4.41
C ILE A 31 -3.80 -6.76 3.58
N TYR A 32 -3.96 -7.35 2.42
CA TYR A 32 -2.88 -7.75 1.54
C TYR A 32 -2.72 -6.77 0.38
N GLY A 33 -1.58 -6.10 0.31
CA GLY A 33 -1.22 -5.18 -0.76
C GLY A 33 -0.58 -5.91 -1.94
N PHE A 34 -1.23 -5.88 -3.11
CA PHE A 34 -0.72 -6.43 -4.36
C PHE A 34 -0.17 -5.30 -5.22
N ILE A 35 1.14 -5.04 -5.08
CA ILE A 35 1.81 -3.85 -5.57
C ILE A 35 2.47 -4.14 -6.92
N GLY A 36 2.39 -3.20 -7.86
CA GLY A 36 3.07 -3.31 -9.14
C GLY A 36 2.74 -2.16 -10.07
N GLN A 37 3.61 -1.91 -11.03
CA GLN A 37 3.38 -0.89 -12.05
C GLN A 37 2.17 -1.25 -12.93
N ASN A 38 1.67 -0.26 -13.67
CA ASN A 38 0.62 -0.50 -14.64
C ASN A 38 1.11 -1.48 -15.72
N GLY A 39 0.28 -2.47 -16.02
CA GLY A 39 0.64 -3.54 -16.96
C GLY A 39 1.46 -4.70 -16.37
N ALA A 40 1.82 -4.70 -15.09
CA ALA A 40 2.56 -5.79 -14.44
C ALA A 40 1.77 -7.11 -14.35
N GLY A 41 0.44 -7.08 -14.50
CA GLY A 41 -0.43 -8.27 -14.45
C GLY A 41 -1.43 -8.30 -13.28
N LYS A 42 -1.55 -7.22 -12.48
CA LYS A 42 -2.45 -7.15 -11.31
C LYS A 42 -3.90 -7.49 -11.67
N THR A 43 -4.52 -6.71 -12.54
CA THR A 43 -5.90 -6.92 -13.02
C THR A 43 -6.08 -8.28 -13.71
N THR A 44 -5.07 -8.74 -14.45
CA THR A 44 -5.08 -10.08 -15.07
C THR A 44 -5.19 -11.17 -14.01
N THR A 45 -4.38 -11.10 -12.96
CA THR A 45 -4.41 -12.03 -11.84
C THR A 45 -5.79 -12.02 -11.15
N MET A 46 -6.33 -10.83 -10.87
CA MET A 46 -7.66 -10.72 -10.25
C MET A 46 -8.78 -11.31 -11.10
N LYS A 47 -8.76 -11.07 -12.43
CA LYS A 47 -9.73 -11.67 -13.34
C LYS A 47 -9.64 -13.20 -13.38
N ILE A 48 -8.45 -13.78 -13.23
CA ILE A 48 -8.30 -15.24 -13.16
C ILE A 48 -8.83 -15.77 -11.81
N ILE A 49 -8.55 -15.08 -10.68
CA ILE A 49 -9.12 -15.44 -9.37
C ILE A 49 -10.66 -15.44 -9.40
N LEU A 50 -11.26 -14.52 -10.13
CA LEU A 50 -12.71 -14.43 -10.30
C LEU A 50 -13.28 -15.46 -11.28
N GLY A 51 -12.44 -16.27 -11.94
CA GLY A 51 -12.88 -17.20 -12.99
C GLY A 51 -13.34 -16.51 -14.28
N LEU A 52 -13.11 -15.22 -14.44
CA LEU A 52 -13.47 -14.41 -15.63
C LEU A 52 -12.45 -14.54 -16.76
N LEU A 53 -11.24 -14.99 -16.46
CA LEU A 53 -10.16 -15.19 -17.41
C LEU A 53 -9.52 -16.55 -17.16
N GLN A 54 -9.31 -17.31 -18.24
CA GLN A 54 -8.63 -18.62 -18.16
C GLN A 54 -7.13 -18.43 -17.98
N ALA A 55 -6.55 -19.14 -16.99
CA ALA A 55 -5.10 -19.31 -16.88
C ALA A 55 -4.60 -20.31 -17.94
N ASP A 56 -3.35 -20.15 -18.37
CA ASP A 56 -2.73 -21.12 -19.29
C ASP A 56 -2.12 -22.30 -18.51
N ALA A 57 -1.62 -22.03 -17.29
CA ALA A 57 -1.17 -23.06 -16.33
C ALA A 57 -1.28 -22.53 -14.89
N GLY A 58 -1.14 -23.43 -13.92
CA GLY A 58 -1.19 -23.12 -12.50
C GLY A 58 -2.53 -23.46 -11.84
N LYS A 59 -2.61 -23.15 -10.53
CA LYS A 59 -3.76 -23.47 -9.71
C LYS A 59 -4.10 -22.31 -8.78
N ILE A 60 -5.38 -22.05 -8.60
CA ILE A 60 -5.89 -21.08 -7.62
C ILE A 60 -6.89 -21.75 -6.69
N MET A 61 -6.76 -21.47 -5.39
CA MET A 61 -7.71 -21.89 -4.36
C MET A 61 -8.20 -20.64 -3.62
N VAL A 62 -9.51 -20.53 -3.41
CA VAL A 62 -10.14 -19.50 -2.60
C VAL A 62 -10.96 -20.16 -1.50
N ALA A 63 -10.71 -19.82 -0.25
CA ALA A 63 -11.37 -20.44 0.92
C ALA A 63 -11.33 -21.99 0.88
N GLY A 64 -10.22 -22.57 0.38
CA GLY A 64 -10.06 -24.02 0.23
C GLY A 64 -10.71 -24.64 -1.01
N GLU A 65 -11.39 -23.86 -1.85
CA GLU A 65 -12.06 -24.33 -3.07
C GLU A 65 -11.29 -23.94 -4.32
N LYS A 66 -11.19 -24.87 -5.29
CA LYS A 66 -10.48 -24.62 -6.56
C LYS A 66 -11.28 -23.67 -7.46
N VAL A 67 -10.62 -22.63 -7.94
CA VAL A 67 -11.17 -21.75 -8.98
C VAL A 67 -11.11 -22.46 -10.33
N THR A 68 -12.22 -22.41 -11.06
CA THR A 68 -12.35 -22.95 -12.42
C THR A 68 -12.90 -21.88 -13.35
N TYR A 69 -12.26 -21.68 -14.49
CA TYR A 69 -12.70 -20.72 -15.50
C TYR A 69 -14.14 -20.96 -15.93
N GLY A 70 -14.93 -19.90 -16.02
CA GLY A 70 -16.36 -19.95 -16.39
C GLY A 70 -17.27 -20.49 -15.31
N GLN A 71 -16.74 -20.90 -14.13
CA GLN A 71 -17.54 -21.34 -12.99
C GLN A 71 -17.52 -20.30 -11.88
N THR A 72 -18.67 -20.07 -11.26
CA THR A 72 -18.87 -19.03 -10.25
C THR A 72 -18.99 -19.57 -8.81
N ALA A 73 -18.73 -20.86 -8.60
CA ALA A 73 -18.90 -21.51 -7.29
C ALA A 73 -18.09 -20.81 -6.18
N THR A 74 -16.84 -20.43 -6.47
CA THR A 74 -15.97 -19.71 -5.53
C THR A 74 -16.36 -18.24 -5.34
N ASN A 75 -17.12 -17.64 -6.28
CA ASN A 75 -17.49 -16.24 -6.22
C ASN A 75 -18.47 -15.91 -5.08
N ARG A 76 -19.14 -16.93 -4.51
CA ARG A 76 -19.91 -16.74 -3.27
C ARG A 76 -19.06 -16.26 -2.08
N HIS A 77 -17.75 -16.54 -2.12
CA HIS A 77 -16.79 -16.13 -1.09
C HIS A 77 -16.10 -14.81 -1.42
N ILE A 78 -16.30 -14.27 -2.63
CA ILE A 78 -15.55 -13.12 -3.14
C ILE A 78 -16.47 -11.92 -3.34
N GLY A 79 -16.06 -10.77 -2.80
CA GLY A 79 -16.55 -9.46 -3.21
C GLY A 79 -15.52 -8.81 -4.12
N TYR A 80 -15.95 -8.16 -5.19
CA TYR A 80 -15.05 -7.53 -6.15
C TYR A 80 -15.40 -6.07 -6.43
N LEU A 81 -14.43 -5.21 -6.28
CA LEU A 81 -14.45 -3.81 -6.70
C LEU A 81 -13.48 -3.63 -7.89
N PRO A 82 -13.95 -3.37 -9.11
CA PRO A 82 -13.08 -3.01 -10.24
C PRO A 82 -12.52 -1.59 -10.09
N ASP A 83 -11.43 -1.26 -10.81
CA ASP A 83 -10.85 0.10 -10.86
C ASP A 83 -11.89 1.15 -11.24
N VAL A 84 -12.69 0.87 -12.27
CA VAL A 84 -13.80 1.73 -12.70
C VAL A 84 -15.11 0.96 -12.56
N PRO A 85 -15.83 1.13 -11.44
CA PRO A 85 -17.11 0.49 -11.26
C PRO A 85 -18.21 1.19 -12.08
N GLU A 86 -19.06 0.38 -12.72
CA GLU A 86 -20.20 0.84 -13.51
C GLU A 86 -21.52 0.57 -12.78
N TYR A 87 -22.49 1.47 -12.94
CA TYR A 87 -23.76 1.45 -12.23
C TYR A 87 -24.92 1.80 -13.14
N TYR A 88 -26.12 1.35 -12.74
CA TYR A 88 -27.37 1.88 -13.29
C TYR A 88 -27.61 3.28 -12.74
N THR A 89 -27.14 4.30 -13.49
CA THR A 89 -27.04 5.69 -13.03
C THR A 89 -28.39 6.36 -12.73
N PHE A 90 -29.51 5.77 -13.16
CA PHE A 90 -30.86 6.23 -12.86
C PHE A 90 -31.38 5.79 -11.48
N MET A 91 -30.69 4.86 -10.82
CA MET A 91 -31.03 4.37 -9.46
C MET A 91 -30.39 5.26 -8.39
N THR A 92 -30.98 5.26 -7.20
CA THR A 92 -30.33 5.67 -5.96
C THR A 92 -29.40 4.54 -5.44
N ALA A 93 -28.51 4.85 -4.48
CA ALA A 93 -27.63 3.85 -3.89
C ALA A 93 -28.42 2.71 -3.21
N SER A 94 -29.51 3.03 -2.52
CA SER A 94 -30.35 2.05 -1.84
C SER A 94 -31.09 1.13 -2.83
N GLU A 95 -31.65 1.68 -3.90
CA GLU A 95 -32.29 0.90 -4.97
C GLU A 95 -31.27 -0.04 -5.64
N TYR A 96 -30.07 0.47 -5.93
CA TYR A 96 -29.02 -0.31 -6.54
C TYR A 96 -28.55 -1.48 -5.66
N LEU A 97 -28.30 -1.26 -4.35
CA LEU A 97 -27.95 -2.34 -3.44
C LEU A 97 -29.09 -3.35 -3.26
N THR A 98 -30.34 -2.89 -3.26
CA THR A 98 -31.52 -3.78 -3.23
C THR A 98 -31.53 -4.69 -4.46
N PHE A 99 -31.38 -4.11 -5.65
CA PHE A 99 -31.30 -4.87 -6.90
C PHE A 99 -30.15 -5.89 -6.90
N CYS A 100 -28.94 -5.48 -6.47
CA CYS A 100 -27.81 -6.40 -6.35
C CYS A 100 -28.09 -7.55 -5.35
N GLY A 101 -28.73 -7.24 -4.22
CA GLY A 101 -29.11 -8.24 -3.21
C GLY A 101 -30.10 -9.28 -3.73
N GLU A 102 -31.07 -8.86 -4.55
CA GLU A 102 -32.02 -9.77 -5.20
C GLU A 102 -31.32 -10.69 -6.21
N ILE A 103 -30.39 -10.15 -7.02
CA ILE A 103 -29.56 -10.96 -7.95
C ILE A 103 -28.70 -11.98 -7.19
N CYS A 104 -28.13 -11.59 -6.05
CA CYS A 104 -27.32 -12.47 -5.21
C CYS A 104 -28.16 -13.50 -4.43
N GLY A 105 -29.48 -13.47 -4.53
CA GLY A 105 -30.39 -14.40 -3.84
C GLY A 105 -30.47 -14.15 -2.33
N ILE A 106 -30.14 -12.96 -1.85
CA ILE A 106 -30.32 -12.57 -0.45
C ILE A 106 -31.80 -12.43 -0.16
N LYS A 107 -32.22 -12.91 1.01
CA LYS A 107 -33.64 -12.83 1.41
C LYS A 107 -34.10 -11.37 1.49
N LYS A 108 -35.28 -11.08 0.93
CA LYS A 108 -35.84 -9.70 0.90
C LYS A 108 -35.88 -9.04 2.28
N SER A 109 -36.17 -9.81 3.33
CA SER A 109 -36.16 -9.31 4.72
C SER A 109 -34.78 -8.85 5.21
N GLU A 110 -33.70 -9.38 4.66
CA GLU A 110 -32.33 -9.10 5.06
C GLU A 110 -31.69 -7.99 4.20
N ILE A 111 -32.12 -7.86 2.92
CA ILE A 111 -31.53 -6.89 1.99
C ILE A 111 -31.60 -5.47 2.53
N LYS A 112 -32.77 -5.05 3.04
CA LYS A 112 -32.97 -3.67 3.52
C LYS A 112 -32.02 -3.33 4.68
N SER A 113 -31.98 -4.18 5.70
CA SER A 113 -31.12 -3.97 6.87
C SER A 113 -29.63 -4.00 6.48
N ARG A 114 -29.22 -4.95 5.63
CA ARG A 114 -27.86 -5.07 5.16
C ARG A 114 -27.44 -3.88 4.29
N SER A 115 -28.30 -3.42 3.39
CA SER A 115 -28.03 -2.24 2.58
C SER A 115 -27.86 -0.98 3.43
N GLN A 116 -28.70 -0.78 4.45
CA GLN A 116 -28.58 0.35 5.38
C GLN A 116 -27.28 0.30 6.20
N GLU A 117 -26.91 -0.88 6.70
CA GLU A 117 -25.64 -1.10 7.40
C GLU A 117 -24.45 -0.70 6.51
N LEU A 118 -24.42 -1.20 5.27
CA LEU A 118 -23.34 -0.94 4.33
C LEU A 118 -23.29 0.52 3.87
N LEU A 119 -24.44 1.14 3.59
CA LEU A 119 -24.50 2.57 3.26
C LEU A 119 -24.00 3.43 4.42
N THR A 120 -24.27 3.02 5.67
CA THR A 120 -23.70 3.70 6.85
C THR A 120 -22.19 3.53 6.91
N LEU A 121 -21.70 2.30 6.73
CA LEU A 121 -20.27 1.99 6.73
C LEU A 121 -19.48 2.84 5.71
N VAL A 122 -20.03 3.00 4.51
CA VAL A 122 -19.37 3.74 3.42
C VAL A 122 -19.73 5.23 3.39
N GLY A 123 -20.45 5.76 4.39
CA GLY A 123 -20.82 7.17 4.50
C GLY A 123 -21.75 7.67 3.39
N LEU A 124 -22.65 6.81 2.91
CA LEU A 124 -23.63 7.13 1.86
C LEU A 124 -25.09 6.97 2.34
N ARG A 125 -25.33 6.86 3.65
CA ARG A 125 -26.67 6.60 4.20
C ARG A 125 -27.67 7.72 3.88
N GLU A 126 -27.21 8.96 3.97
CA GLU A 126 -28.07 10.14 3.78
C GLU A 126 -28.19 10.57 2.30
N GLU A 127 -27.50 9.83 1.39
CA GLU A 127 -27.50 10.14 -0.03
C GLU A 127 -28.77 9.60 -0.72
N THR A 128 -29.70 10.49 -0.99
CA THR A 128 -31.01 10.16 -1.60
C THR A 128 -31.07 10.44 -3.09
N HIS A 129 -30.09 11.14 -3.66
CA HIS A 129 -30.09 11.44 -5.08
C HIS A 129 -29.55 10.26 -5.92
N ARG A 130 -29.78 10.34 -7.23
CA ARG A 130 -29.41 9.27 -8.17
C ARG A 130 -27.90 9.15 -8.34
N ILE A 131 -27.40 7.94 -8.58
CA ILE A 131 -25.96 7.64 -8.78
C ILE A 131 -25.35 8.46 -9.91
N LYS A 132 -26.14 8.95 -10.88
CA LYS A 132 -25.66 9.87 -11.91
C LYS A 132 -24.94 11.10 -11.34
N GLY A 133 -25.35 11.60 -10.19
CA GLY A 133 -24.77 12.74 -9.49
C GLY A 133 -23.59 12.41 -8.58
N PHE A 134 -23.20 11.14 -8.44
CA PHE A 134 -22.14 10.72 -7.53
C PHE A 134 -20.77 11.13 -8.06
N SER A 135 -19.92 11.64 -7.15
CA SER A 135 -18.50 11.82 -7.40
C SER A 135 -17.81 10.47 -7.63
N ARG A 136 -16.56 10.49 -8.11
CA ARG A 136 -15.77 9.26 -8.26
C ARG A 136 -15.59 8.54 -6.92
N GLY A 137 -15.27 9.27 -5.84
CA GLY A 137 -15.13 8.71 -4.50
C GLY A 137 -16.45 8.09 -3.98
N MET A 138 -17.59 8.74 -4.20
CA MET A 138 -18.89 8.17 -3.84
C MET A 138 -19.19 6.88 -4.62
N LYS A 139 -18.84 6.81 -5.90
CA LYS A 139 -18.96 5.60 -6.71
C LYS A 139 -18.06 4.48 -6.18
N GLN A 140 -16.80 4.76 -5.86
CA GLN A 140 -15.90 3.77 -5.26
C GLN A 140 -16.45 3.24 -3.92
N ARG A 141 -16.93 4.12 -3.04
CA ARG A 141 -17.55 3.74 -1.77
C ARG A 141 -18.79 2.87 -1.95
N LEU A 142 -19.65 3.22 -2.91
CA LEU A 142 -20.81 2.38 -3.26
C LEU A 142 -20.38 1.01 -3.79
N GLY A 143 -19.31 0.94 -4.59
CA GLY A 143 -18.76 -0.32 -5.08
C GLY A 143 -18.25 -1.23 -3.96
N ILE A 144 -17.63 -0.66 -2.92
CA ILE A 144 -17.24 -1.43 -1.73
C ILE A 144 -18.49 -1.96 -1.01
N ALA A 145 -19.53 -1.13 -0.85
CA ALA A 145 -20.80 -1.58 -0.25
C ALA A 145 -21.41 -2.73 -1.04
N GLN A 146 -21.46 -2.63 -2.37
CA GLN A 146 -21.91 -3.71 -3.26
C GLN A 146 -21.06 -4.97 -3.09
N ALA A 147 -19.73 -4.85 -3.09
CA ALA A 147 -18.83 -5.98 -2.96
C ALA A 147 -18.99 -6.72 -1.61
N LEU A 148 -19.33 -5.97 -0.55
CA LEU A 148 -19.57 -6.52 0.80
C LEU A 148 -20.99 -7.05 1.03
N LEU A 149 -21.89 -6.90 0.08
CA LEU A 149 -23.32 -7.17 0.27
C LEU A 149 -23.59 -8.64 0.68
N ASN A 150 -22.93 -9.57 0.03
CA ASN A 150 -23.06 -11.01 0.27
C ASN A 150 -22.11 -11.56 1.36
N LYS A 151 -21.60 -10.71 2.26
CA LYS A 151 -20.68 -11.08 3.36
C LYS A 151 -19.51 -11.95 2.87
N PRO A 152 -18.72 -11.49 1.90
CA PRO A 152 -17.64 -12.28 1.34
C PRO A 152 -16.56 -12.56 2.38
N LYS A 153 -15.85 -13.69 2.22
CA LYS A 153 -14.66 -14.01 3.00
C LYS A 153 -13.42 -13.31 2.46
N LEU A 154 -13.41 -12.98 1.16
CA LEU A 154 -12.34 -12.28 0.44
C LEU A 154 -12.91 -11.08 -0.31
N LEU A 155 -12.45 -9.89 0.00
CA LEU A 155 -12.72 -8.66 -0.74
C LEU A 155 -11.53 -8.35 -1.65
N ILE A 156 -11.75 -8.32 -2.96
CA ILE A 156 -10.75 -7.96 -3.96
C ILE A 156 -11.06 -6.56 -4.48
N CYS A 157 -10.09 -5.64 -4.38
CA CYS A 157 -10.22 -4.28 -4.88
C CYS A 157 -9.12 -3.98 -5.90
N ASP A 158 -9.49 -3.64 -7.14
CA ASP A 158 -8.56 -3.26 -8.18
C ASP A 158 -8.38 -1.74 -8.18
N GLU A 159 -7.21 -1.24 -7.78
CA GLU A 159 -6.85 0.18 -7.69
C GLU A 159 -7.90 1.07 -6.97
N PRO A 160 -8.38 0.72 -5.76
CA PRO A 160 -9.56 1.35 -5.14
C PRO A 160 -9.39 2.85 -4.84
N THR A 161 -8.16 3.33 -4.72
CA THR A 161 -7.80 4.72 -4.39
C THR A 161 -7.33 5.52 -5.60
N SER A 162 -7.21 4.88 -6.77
CA SER A 162 -6.73 5.52 -8.00
C SER A 162 -7.57 6.73 -8.39
N ALA A 163 -6.88 7.83 -8.75
CA ALA A 163 -7.49 9.09 -9.18
C ALA A 163 -8.53 9.69 -8.19
N LEU A 164 -8.37 9.42 -6.90
CA LEU A 164 -9.07 10.12 -5.82
C LEU A 164 -8.19 11.21 -5.23
N ASP A 165 -8.82 12.25 -4.72
CA ASP A 165 -8.17 13.26 -3.90
C ASP A 165 -7.71 12.68 -2.54
N PRO A 166 -6.84 13.36 -1.78
CA PRO A 166 -6.33 12.82 -0.52
C PRO A 166 -7.42 12.48 0.51
N VAL A 167 -8.54 13.21 0.51
CA VAL A 167 -9.67 12.97 1.44
C VAL A 167 -10.39 11.69 1.04
N GLY A 168 -10.77 11.55 -0.23
CA GLY A 168 -11.43 10.35 -0.75
C GLY A 168 -10.56 9.10 -0.62
N ARG A 169 -9.24 9.21 -0.82
CA ARG A 169 -8.30 8.11 -0.57
C ARG A 169 -8.33 7.66 0.89
N LYS A 170 -8.27 8.64 1.82
CA LYS A 170 -8.34 8.35 3.24
C LYS A 170 -9.63 7.61 3.60
N GLU A 171 -10.79 8.08 3.11
CA GLU A 171 -12.08 7.46 3.35
C GLU A 171 -12.13 6.00 2.89
N ILE A 172 -11.61 5.69 1.69
CA ILE A 172 -11.54 4.31 1.19
C ILE A 172 -10.67 3.43 2.10
N LEU A 173 -9.47 3.90 2.46
CA LEU A 173 -8.56 3.15 3.33
C LEU A 173 -9.16 2.89 4.71
N ASP A 174 -9.85 3.86 5.28
CA ASP A 174 -10.52 3.73 6.58
C ASP A 174 -11.66 2.70 6.51
N ILE A 175 -12.41 2.64 5.40
CA ILE A 175 -13.42 1.60 5.17
C ILE A 175 -12.77 0.21 5.08
N LEU A 176 -11.67 0.05 4.34
CA LEU A 176 -10.98 -1.24 4.22
C LEU A 176 -10.42 -1.70 5.59
N LEU A 177 -9.92 -0.78 6.41
CA LEU A 177 -9.52 -1.08 7.80
C LEU A 177 -10.70 -1.55 8.66
N ALA A 178 -11.86 -0.91 8.53
CA ALA A 178 -13.04 -1.23 9.34
C ALA A 178 -13.61 -2.64 9.03
N VAL A 179 -13.41 -3.16 7.82
CA VAL A 179 -13.94 -4.48 7.44
C VAL A 179 -12.96 -5.64 7.65
N LYS A 180 -11.71 -5.36 8.01
CA LYS A 180 -10.62 -6.34 8.15
C LYS A 180 -10.99 -7.54 9.03
N GLU A 181 -11.66 -7.30 10.15
CA GLU A 181 -12.02 -8.37 11.09
C GLU A 181 -13.10 -9.33 10.54
N GLN A 182 -13.84 -8.88 9.51
CA GLN A 182 -14.95 -9.64 8.92
C GLN A 182 -14.58 -10.30 7.60
N THR A 183 -13.61 -9.73 6.86
CA THR A 183 -13.23 -10.20 5.53
C THR A 183 -11.74 -9.98 5.28
N THR A 184 -11.10 -10.92 4.61
CA THR A 184 -9.73 -10.74 4.11
C THR A 184 -9.76 -9.77 2.95
N VAL A 185 -8.83 -8.82 2.89
CA VAL A 185 -8.77 -7.81 1.83
C VAL A 185 -7.53 -8.03 0.97
N LEU A 186 -7.72 -8.19 -0.33
CA LEU A 186 -6.66 -8.13 -1.34
C LEU A 186 -6.89 -6.90 -2.20
N PHE A 187 -6.00 -5.91 -2.15
CA PHE A 187 -6.14 -4.75 -3.02
C PHE A 187 -4.88 -4.48 -3.84
N SER A 188 -5.09 -4.20 -5.13
CA SER A 188 -4.01 -3.78 -6.01
C SER A 188 -3.79 -2.29 -5.89
N THR A 189 -2.53 -1.88 -5.95
CA THR A 189 -2.17 -0.47 -6.02
C THR A 189 -0.75 -0.30 -6.55
N HIS A 190 -0.48 0.88 -7.08
CA HIS A 190 0.87 1.38 -7.34
C HIS A 190 1.28 2.47 -6.33
N ILE A 191 0.40 2.80 -5.36
CA ILE A 191 0.59 3.87 -4.38
C ILE A 191 1.09 3.26 -3.07
N LEU A 192 2.38 3.39 -2.81
CA LEU A 192 3.06 2.75 -1.68
C LEU A 192 2.61 3.30 -0.32
N SER A 193 2.29 4.59 -0.24
CA SER A 193 1.78 5.21 0.99
C SER A 193 0.44 4.63 1.47
N ASP A 194 -0.41 4.14 0.55
CA ASP A 194 -1.66 3.47 0.93
C ASP A 194 -1.37 2.11 1.56
N VAL A 195 -0.39 1.39 1.00
CA VAL A 195 0.07 0.11 1.53
C VAL A 195 0.66 0.26 2.92
N GLU A 196 1.55 1.24 3.12
CA GLU A 196 2.15 1.51 4.43
C GLU A 196 1.13 1.80 5.51
N ARG A 197 0.02 2.41 5.11
CA ARG A 197 -1.03 2.84 6.03
C ARG A 197 -1.89 1.70 6.54
N ILE A 198 -2.26 0.72 5.69
CA ILE A 198 -3.28 -0.27 6.05
C ILE A 198 -2.85 -1.72 5.91
N CYS A 199 -1.81 -2.05 5.13
CA CYS A 199 -1.46 -3.44 4.87
C CYS A 199 -0.79 -4.13 6.06
N THR A 200 -1.08 -5.40 6.20
CA THR A 200 -0.35 -6.34 7.06
C THR A 200 0.74 -7.06 6.28
N ASP A 201 0.44 -7.42 5.03
CA ASP A 201 1.28 -8.20 4.13
C ASP A 201 1.31 -7.57 2.75
N VAL A 202 2.38 -7.81 2.00
CA VAL A 202 2.54 -7.23 0.66
C VAL A 202 3.21 -8.20 -0.30
N ALA A 203 2.82 -8.13 -1.57
CA ALA A 203 3.55 -8.73 -2.66
C ALA A 203 3.86 -7.69 -3.74
N PHE A 204 5.09 -7.72 -4.24
CA PHE A 204 5.53 -6.90 -5.36
C PHE A 204 5.53 -7.72 -6.64
N LEU A 205 4.72 -7.29 -7.60
CA LEU A 205 4.64 -7.86 -8.93
C LEU A 205 5.44 -7.00 -9.91
N LYS A 206 6.48 -7.59 -10.50
CA LYS A 206 7.31 -6.97 -11.55
C LYS A 206 7.39 -7.93 -12.74
N ASP A 207 7.02 -7.45 -13.92
CA ASP A 207 7.11 -8.21 -15.18
C ASP A 207 6.49 -9.63 -15.14
N GLY A 208 5.38 -9.77 -14.41
CA GLY A 208 4.64 -11.03 -14.28
C GLY A 208 5.20 -12.01 -13.26
N ILE A 209 6.16 -11.58 -12.42
CA ILE A 209 6.81 -12.40 -11.38
C ILE A 209 6.66 -11.69 -10.03
N ILE A 210 6.42 -12.44 -8.96
CA ILE A 210 6.49 -11.93 -7.58
C ILE A 210 7.96 -11.82 -7.19
N THR A 211 8.43 -10.60 -6.96
CA THR A 211 9.81 -10.32 -6.53
C THR A 211 9.96 -10.25 -5.02
N MET A 212 8.86 -9.98 -4.31
CA MET A 212 8.81 -9.94 -2.85
C MET A 212 7.41 -10.35 -2.38
N ASN A 213 7.33 -11.16 -1.33
CA ASN A 213 6.08 -11.60 -0.71
C ASN A 213 6.31 -11.84 0.79
N GLU A 214 6.02 -10.84 1.62
CA GLU A 214 6.37 -10.86 3.03
C GLU A 214 5.41 -9.99 3.87
N PRO A 215 5.28 -10.26 5.18
CA PRO A 215 4.66 -9.34 6.11
C PRO A 215 5.37 -7.96 6.12
N LEU A 216 4.60 -6.88 6.12
CA LEU A 216 5.13 -5.52 6.11
C LEU A 216 6.06 -5.24 7.32
N SER A 217 5.77 -5.85 8.46
CA SER A 217 6.61 -5.77 9.66
C SER A 217 8.01 -6.35 9.44
N GLN A 218 8.14 -7.46 8.69
CA GLN A 218 9.44 -8.06 8.37
C GLN A 218 10.23 -7.19 7.40
N ILE A 219 9.55 -6.63 6.38
CA ILE A 219 10.19 -5.67 5.46
C ILE A 219 10.74 -4.49 6.26
N ARG A 220 9.92 -3.85 7.09
CA ARG A 220 10.35 -2.73 7.94
C ARG A 220 11.53 -3.10 8.84
N SER A 221 11.54 -4.28 9.46
CA SER A 221 12.64 -4.71 10.34
C SER A 221 13.94 -4.97 9.58
N ARG A 222 13.88 -5.59 8.38
CA ARG A 222 15.05 -5.88 7.54
C ARG A 222 15.74 -4.63 7.01
N TYR A 223 14.97 -3.62 6.68
CA TYR A 223 15.46 -2.38 6.09
C TYR A 223 15.49 -1.23 7.10
N ARG A 224 15.38 -1.55 8.40
CA ARG A 224 15.49 -0.57 9.46
C ARG A 224 16.89 0.03 9.43
N ARG A 225 17.00 1.24 8.88
CA ARG A 225 18.23 2.04 8.93
C ARG A 225 18.13 2.97 10.12
N GLU A 226 19.21 3.08 10.88
CA GLU A 226 19.31 4.07 11.95
C GLU A 226 19.77 5.39 11.34
N GLU A 227 18.88 5.96 10.53
CA GLU A 227 19.08 7.29 9.92
C GLU A 227 18.28 8.32 10.71
N TYR A 228 18.88 9.49 10.89
CA TYR A 228 18.32 10.62 11.60
C TYR A 228 18.35 11.86 10.73
N LEU A 229 17.29 12.66 10.79
CA LEU A 229 17.22 14.01 10.26
C LEU A 229 17.41 14.98 11.40
N LEU A 230 18.42 15.83 11.31
CA LEU A 230 18.63 16.96 12.18
C LEU A 230 18.37 18.24 11.38
N GLU A 231 17.59 19.16 11.95
CA GLU A 231 17.38 20.51 11.44
C GLU A 231 17.85 21.52 12.49
N THR A 232 18.77 22.39 12.11
CA THR A 232 19.24 23.51 12.94
C THR A 232 18.38 24.75 12.68
N GLU A 233 18.49 25.78 13.50
CA GLU A 233 17.75 27.03 13.27
C GLU A 233 18.20 27.75 11.99
N ASN A 234 19.47 27.67 11.65
CA ASN A 234 20.03 28.28 10.47
C ASN A 234 21.23 27.49 9.92
N GLU A 235 21.68 27.86 8.74
CA GLU A 235 22.81 27.21 8.05
C GLU A 235 24.16 27.41 8.78
N ALA A 236 24.36 28.54 9.45
CA ALA A 236 25.58 28.80 10.20
C ALA A 236 25.76 27.86 11.39
N ASP A 237 24.63 27.49 12.07
CA ASP A 237 24.61 26.52 13.14
C ASP A 237 24.90 25.12 12.62
N LEU A 238 24.38 24.75 11.45
CA LEU A 238 24.73 23.49 10.80
C LEU A 238 26.23 23.41 10.48
N HIS A 239 26.82 24.45 9.93
CA HIS A 239 28.24 24.51 9.66
C HIS A 239 29.10 24.46 10.92
N ARG A 240 28.64 25.05 12.04
CA ARG A 240 29.29 24.92 13.36
C ARG A 240 29.25 23.45 13.83
N LEU A 241 28.08 22.78 13.72
CA LEU A 241 27.94 21.38 14.07
C LEU A 241 28.88 20.48 13.25
N LEU A 242 28.90 20.65 11.94
CA LEU A 242 29.73 19.82 11.04
C LEU A 242 31.20 19.95 11.40
N ARG A 243 31.70 21.17 11.73
CA ARG A 243 33.06 21.40 12.20
C ARG A 243 33.34 20.69 13.54
N SER A 244 32.40 20.74 14.48
CA SER A 244 32.50 20.06 15.77
C SER A 244 32.53 18.54 15.63
N ILE A 245 31.70 17.98 14.74
CA ILE A 245 31.73 16.55 14.42
C ILE A 245 33.06 16.14 13.80
N ALA A 246 33.62 16.95 12.87
CA ALA A 246 34.91 16.68 12.25
C ALA A 246 36.05 16.69 13.27
N ALA A 247 36.08 17.68 14.20
CA ALA A 247 37.04 17.75 15.28
C ALA A 247 36.93 16.56 16.27
N PHE A 248 35.69 16.18 16.66
CA PHE A 248 35.43 15.05 17.53
C PHE A 248 35.96 13.73 16.95
N ARG A 249 35.78 13.52 15.64
CA ARG A 249 36.28 12.32 14.96
C ARG A 249 37.80 12.26 14.90
N GLN A 250 38.47 13.38 14.70
CA GLN A 250 39.93 13.44 14.72
C GLN A 250 40.52 13.07 16.09
N THR A 251 39.77 13.33 17.17
CA THR A 251 40.22 13.00 18.53
C THR A 251 39.93 11.54 18.89
N THR A 252 38.94 10.90 18.25
CA THR A 252 38.46 9.54 18.61
C THR A 252 39.07 8.45 17.73
N THR A 253 39.53 8.78 16.51
CA THR A 253 40.15 7.83 15.58
C THR A 253 41.51 8.37 15.12
N ASN A 254 42.58 7.60 15.38
CA ASN A 254 43.91 7.85 14.80
C ASN A 254 43.95 7.58 13.27
N ASP A 255 42.81 7.53 12.59
CA ASP A 255 42.71 7.16 11.18
C ASP A 255 42.31 8.36 10.32
N THR A 256 43.31 8.92 9.63
CA THR A 256 43.21 10.08 8.75
C THR A 256 42.42 9.82 7.43
N SER A 257 42.04 8.59 7.14
CA SER A 257 41.38 8.23 5.87
C SER A 257 39.85 8.45 5.88
N ALA A 258 39.21 8.46 7.05
CA ALA A 258 37.77 8.60 7.18
C ALA A 258 37.25 10.06 7.04
N THR A 259 38.14 11.04 7.17
CA THR A 259 37.78 12.47 7.19
C THR A 259 37.43 13.04 5.80
N LYS A 260 37.90 12.39 4.72
CA LYS A 260 37.66 12.87 3.35
C LYS A 260 36.22 12.67 2.85
N ASN A 261 35.43 11.73 3.45
CA ASN A 261 34.14 11.38 2.92
C ASN A 261 32.95 12.20 3.48
N ILE A 262 33.16 13.10 4.44
CA ILE A 262 32.07 13.95 4.98
C ILE A 262 32.16 15.39 4.43
N LEU A 263 33.35 15.83 4.01
CA LEU A 263 33.54 17.13 3.36
C LEU A 263 33.32 17.06 1.84
N ALA A 264 33.23 15.84 1.27
CA ALA A 264 32.75 15.68 -0.09
C ALA A 264 31.26 15.97 -0.09
N THR A 265 30.86 17.01 -0.77
CA THR A 265 29.46 17.44 -1.06
C THR A 265 28.58 16.36 -1.69
N ASP A 266 29.10 15.16 -1.90
CA ASP A 266 28.43 14.04 -2.59
C ASP A 266 27.59 13.15 -1.67
N ASN A 267 27.59 13.35 -0.34
CA ASN A 267 26.77 12.59 0.61
C ASN A 267 25.70 13.43 1.33
N ILE A 268 25.47 14.66 0.90
CA ILE A 268 24.22 15.38 1.15
C ILE A 268 23.25 14.86 0.09
N SER A 269 22.76 13.64 0.29
CA SER A 269 21.73 13.06 -0.59
C SER A 269 20.51 13.95 -0.53
N ALA A 270 20.30 14.72 -1.60
CA ALA A 270 18.97 15.15 -1.98
C ALA A 270 18.16 13.87 -2.21
N THR A 271 17.43 13.40 -1.19
CA THR A 271 16.39 12.39 -1.37
C THR A 271 15.39 13.00 -2.33
N GLY A 272 15.23 12.33 -3.48
CA GLY A 272 14.38 12.76 -4.57
C GLY A 272 12.92 12.79 -4.18
N ASP A 273 12.53 13.94 -3.67
CA ASP A 273 11.18 14.48 -3.77
C ASP A 273 11.35 16.00 -3.80
N SER A 274 10.64 16.67 -4.69
CA SER A 274 10.79 18.03 -5.18
C SER A 274 10.62 19.16 -4.14
N PHE A 275 11.37 19.08 -3.04
CA PHE A 275 11.65 20.19 -2.15
C PHE A 275 13.15 20.42 -2.17
N ALA A 276 13.58 21.62 -2.56
CA ALA A 276 14.97 22.06 -2.46
C ALA A 276 15.50 21.74 -1.06
N PRO A 277 16.70 21.14 -0.90
CA PRO A 277 17.29 20.90 0.41
C PRO A 277 17.31 22.22 1.17
N GLN A 278 16.64 22.27 2.33
CA GLN A 278 16.76 23.43 3.18
C GLN A 278 18.20 23.46 3.67
N ALA A 279 18.86 24.59 3.54
CA ALA A 279 20.29 24.77 3.81
C ALA A 279 20.73 24.45 5.27
N ASN A 280 19.77 24.17 6.16
CA ASN A 280 19.97 23.92 7.58
C ASN A 280 19.62 22.47 8.04
N GLN A 281 19.55 21.50 7.10
CA GLN A 281 19.21 20.09 7.41
C GLN A 281 20.40 19.15 7.17
N LEU A 282 20.59 18.18 8.06
CA LEU A 282 21.57 17.11 7.99
C LEU A 282 20.90 15.76 8.17
N THR A 283 21.11 14.85 7.22
CA THR A 283 20.78 13.43 7.40
C THR A 283 22.06 12.65 7.75
N PHE A 284 21.99 11.86 8.81
CA PHE A 284 23.14 11.08 9.27
C PHE A 284 22.72 9.68 9.75
N ARG A 285 23.68 8.75 9.76
CA ARG A 285 23.50 7.39 10.32
C ARG A 285 24.24 7.27 11.64
N GLU A 286 23.72 6.43 12.54
CA GLU A 286 24.36 6.15 13.82
C GLU A 286 25.76 5.52 13.67
N THR A 287 26.01 4.84 12.54
CA THR A 287 27.36 4.37 12.15
C THR A 287 28.36 5.51 11.91
N HIS A 288 27.89 6.71 11.63
CA HIS A 288 28.73 7.88 11.39
C HIS A 288 29.04 8.65 12.68
N ILE A 289 28.06 8.79 13.56
CA ILE A 289 28.16 9.37 14.90
C ILE A 289 27.06 8.79 15.77
N ALA A 290 27.41 8.32 16.98
CA ALA A 290 26.42 7.85 17.91
C ALA A 290 25.51 9.00 18.37
N LEU A 291 24.20 8.72 18.50
CA LEU A 291 23.21 9.74 18.84
C LEU A 291 23.56 10.50 20.14
N HIS A 292 24.08 9.80 21.16
CA HIS A 292 24.47 10.42 22.43
C HIS A 292 25.66 11.37 22.26
N ASP A 293 26.64 11.05 21.40
CA ASP A 293 27.78 11.92 21.11
C ASP A 293 27.33 13.17 20.36
N LEU A 294 26.41 13.02 19.38
CA LEU A 294 25.82 14.15 18.69
C LEU A 294 25.10 15.09 19.64
N LEU A 295 24.26 14.54 20.54
CA LEU A 295 23.51 15.35 21.52
C LEU A 295 24.47 16.07 22.48
N ARG A 296 25.58 15.43 22.85
CA ARG A 296 26.63 16.06 23.66
C ARG A 296 27.30 17.21 22.91
N LEU A 297 27.71 17.02 21.66
CA LEU A 297 28.28 18.08 20.83
C LEU A 297 27.34 19.28 20.66
N LEU A 298 26.04 19.01 20.44
CA LEU A 298 25.03 20.08 20.35
C LEU A 298 24.96 20.89 21.64
N ALA A 299 24.99 20.23 22.81
CA ALA A 299 24.96 20.88 24.12
C ALA A 299 26.26 21.65 24.42
N ASP A 300 27.40 21.01 24.22
CA ASP A 300 28.72 21.61 24.51
C ASP A 300 28.98 22.87 23.67
N HIS A 301 28.53 22.88 22.42
CA HIS A 301 28.68 23.99 21.50
C HIS A 301 27.49 24.95 21.46
N GLN A 302 26.49 24.71 22.30
CA GLN A 302 25.22 25.50 22.39
C GLN A 302 24.60 25.73 21.00
N ILE A 303 24.51 24.66 20.19
CA ILE A 303 23.92 24.72 18.85
C ILE A 303 22.41 24.48 18.97
N PRO A 304 21.57 25.46 18.62
CA PRO A 304 20.13 25.30 18.67
C PRO A 304 19.64 24.38 17.57
N ILE A 305 18.73 23.45 17.93
CA ILE A 305 18.09 22.54 16.98
C ILE A 305 16.60 22.84 16.89
N ARG A 306 16.07 22.80 15.70
CA ARG A 306 14.64 22.93 15.42
C ARG A 306 13.94 21.58 15.44
N LYS A 307 14.64 20.54 14.93
CA LYS A 307 14.10 19.19 14.80
C LYS A 307 15.20 18.14 14.88
N LEU A 308 14.92 17.05 15.59
CA LEU A 308 15.67 15.81 15.52
C LEU A 308 14.68 14.68 15.39
N GLN A 309 14.72 13.97 14.27
CA GLN A 309 13.78 12.90 13.96
C GLN A 309 14.54 11.68 13.45
N ARG A 310 14.17 10.50 13.97
CA ARG A 310 14.58 9.23 13.37
C ARG A 310 13.80 9.05 12.07
N LEU A 311 14.49 8.79 10.98
CA LEU A 311 13.88 8.48 9.70
C LEU A 311 13.54 7.00 9.65
N GLU A 312 12.29 6.69 9.43
CA GLU A 312 11.88 5.32 9.08
C GLU A 312 11.96 5.19 7.56
N PRO A 313 12.56 4.10 7.03
CA PRO A 313 12.59 3.86 5.60
C PRO A 313 11.16 3.71 5.09
N THR A 314 10.83 4.47 4.05
CA THR A 314 9.53 4.33 3.37
C THR A 314 9.55 3.12 2.45
N LEU A 315 8.40 2.49 2.21
CA LEU A 315 8.30 1.42 1.20
C LEU A 315 8.77 1.89 -0.18
N GLU A 316 8.64 3.18 -0.46
CA GLU A 316 9.10 3.78 -1.72
C GLU A 316 10.61 3.69 -1.86
N SER A 317 11.37 4.07 -0.83
CA SER A 317 12.83 3.95 -0.81
C SER A 317 13.28 2.49 -0.94
N LEU A 318 12.54 1.56 -0.30
CA LEU A 318 12.82 0.13 -0.37
C LEU A 318 12.47 -0.46 -1.75
N PHE A 319 11.36 -0.01 -2.33
CA PHE A 319 10.97 -0.42 -3.68
C PHE A 319 12.01 0.00 -4.73
N MET A 320 12.53 1.21 -4.63
CA MET A 320 13.59 1.69 -5.53
C MET A 320 14.87 0.85 -5.42
N GLU A 321 15.24 0.40 -4.23
CA GLU A 321 16.39 -0.51 -4.05
C GLU A 321 16.15 -1.90 -4.63
N VAL A 322 14.95 -2.46 -4.48
CA VAL A 322 14.57 -3.77 -5.02
C VAL A 322 14.36 -3.71 -6.54
N ALA A 323 13.86 -2.59 -7.05
CA ALA A 323 13.66 -2.39 -8.49
C ALA A 323 14.96 -2.15 -9.26
N ALA A 324 16.01 -1.66 -8.58
CA ALA A 324 17.33 -1.39 -9.17
C ALA A 324 18.23 -2.63 -9.28
N LYS A 325 17.88 -3.72 -8.59
CA LYS A 325 18.53 -5.04 -8.68
C LYS A 325 17.82 -5.93 -9.69
#